data_45ba323c337d57cc68aa69796021b81d
#
_entry.id   45ba323c337d57cc68aa69796021b81d
#
_cell.length_a   1.000
_cell.length_b   1.000
_cell.length_c   1.000
_cell.angle_alpha   90.00
_cell.angle_beta   90.00
_cell.angle_gamma   90.00
#
_symmetry.space_group_name_H-M   'P 1'
#
loop_
_entity.id
_entity.type
_entity.pdbx_description
1 polymer ?
#
loop_
_entity_poly.entity_id
_entity_poly.type
_entity_poly.pdbx_seq_one_letter_code
_entity_poly.pdbx_strand_id
1 'polypeptide(L)'
;MTTLVGPVTGAEPFQPRSPDYLRDPFPVLQEMRSEGSCWIDPGTGKWFLLGFSDVEAGLSRIVRGQPEGPDRHIHFPANPFAADGPGHTGPRRIITPTFTNRAVQQFRDRVQQIVDDVLDDKVDGSELRVIEEVGFTLPYLLTCEMLGVPTVDNSDELRDWTWKCLELIDAFLTDEQLRINLEAAANLAAHLDEVIAWKRDHLGDDVLSTIIAASDDGRLQPEQVVPYVHTLYLAGMHTTVNQTGLSLNAILDHRDQWELLCADPSLLENAVEELLRFEPTAHYFRRTGSADIEIGGVTIPAGVEVLCWVASANRDVQRWGPAVNELDITRADARQHVAFGKGPHACLGSWLARLELQVVIGAIAERFPNTVKPDQDLVWASNVIRGPEELLITLRR
;
A
#
# COMPACT_ATOMS: atom_id res chain seq x y z
N MET A 1 -39.21 2.73 -1.10
CA MET A 1 -39.07 1.26 -1.03
C MET A 1 -37.76 0.92 -1.70
N THR A 2 -36.71 0.80 -0.91
CA THR A 2 -35.40 0.35 -1.40
C THR A 2 -35.54 -1.15 -1.64
N THR A 3 -35.57 -1.56 -2.89
CA THR A 3 -35.46 -2.97 -3.27
C THR A 3 -34.16 -3.48 -2.69
N LEU A 4 -34.20 -4.42 -1.76
CA LEU A 4 -33.04 -5.18 -1.31
C LEU A 4 -32.47 -5.88 -2.56
N VAL A 5 -31.43 -5.32 -3.11
CA VAL A 5 -30.69 -5.92 -4.22
C VAL A 5 -29.72 -6.89 -3.55
N GLY A 6 -29.92 -8.18 -3.74
CA GLY A 6 -28.96 -9.21 -3.32
C GLY A 6 -27.60 -9.01 -4.01
N PRO A 7 -26.57 -9.77 -3.62
CA PRO A 7 -25.28 -9.69 -4.29
C PRO A 7 -25.43 -10.09 -5.76
N VAL A 8 -24.72 -9.38 -6.63
CA VAL A 8 -24.62 -9.74 -8.05
C VAL A 8 -23.62 -10.88 -8.17
N THR A 9 -23.96 -11.94 -8.90
CA THR A 9 -23.00 -12.97 -9.27
C THR A 9 -22.56 -12.70 -10.71
N GLY A 10 -21.26 -12.54 -10.93
CA GLY A 10 -20.69 -12.33 -12.26
C GLY A 10 -20.98 -13.49 -13.21
N ALA A 11 -21.08 -13.20 -14.51
CA ALA A 11 -21.28 -14.23 -15.53
C ALA A 11 -20.00 -15.04 -15.78
N GLU A 12 -18.84 -14.37 -15.69
CA GLU A 12 -17.51 -14.96 -15.90
C GLU A 12 -16.62 -14.74 -14.68
N PRO A 13 -15.64 -15.64 -14.44
CA PRO A 13 -14.63 -15.44 -13.39
C PRO A 13 -13.84 -14.15 -13.60
N PHE A 14 -13.62 -13.43 -12.51
CA PHE A 14 -12.82 -12.21 -12.53
C PHE A 14 -11.35 -12.52 -12.85
N GLN A 15 -10.73 -11.74 -13.75
CA GLN A 15 -9.38 -11.95 -14.26
C GLN A 15 -8.41 -10.83 -13.83
N PRO A 16 -8.10 -10.69 -12.54
CA PRO A 16 -7.32 -9.55 -12.03
C PRO A 16 -5.84 -9.57 -12.44
N ARG A 17 -5.38 -10.65 -13.04
CA ARG A 17 -3.99 -10.81 -13.53
C ARG A 17 -3.90 -10.75 -15.06
N SER A 18 -4.99 -10.44 -15.74
CA SER A 18 -4.92 -10.23 -17.19
C SER A 18 -4.11 -8.97 -17.51
N PRO A 19 -3.33 -8.96 -18.62
CA PRO A 19 -2.55 -7.79 -19.01
C PRO A 19 -3.38 -6.50 -19.13
N ASP A 20 -4.61 -6.61 -19.62
CA ASP A 20 -5.51 -5.46 -19.79
C ASP A 20 -5.96 -4.90 -18.44
N TYR A 21 -6.32 -5.77 -17.49
CA TYR A 21 -6.67 -5.34 -16.13
C TYR A 21 -5.46 -4.72 -15.40
N LEU A 22 -4.28 -5.33 -15.51
CA LEU A 22 -3.08 -4.78 -14.87
C LEU A 22 -2.70 -3.42 -15.46
N ARG A 23 -2.94 -3.20 -16.76
CA ARG A 23 -2.71 -1.90 -17.41
C ARG A 23 -3.69 -0.84 -16.94
N ASP A 24 -4.99 -1.13 -16.98
CA ASP A 24 -6.06 -0.21 -16.56
C ASP A 24 -7.21 -0.98 -15.89
N PRO A 25 -7.24 -1.06 -14.55
CA PRO A 25 -8.27 -1.79 -13.82
C PRO A 25 -9.61 -1.04 -13.72
N PHE A 26 -9.62 0.26 -13.93
CA PHE A 26 -10.76 1.11 -13.59
C PHE A 26 -12.00 0.88 -14.46
N PRO A 27 -11.91 0.66 -15.79
CA PRO A 27 -13.08 0.34 -16.60
C PRO A 27 -13.80 -0.91 -16.12
N VAL A 28 -13.06 -1.99 -15.83
CA VAL A 28 -13.62 -3.26 -15.33
C VAL A 28 -14.27 -3.07 -13.96
N LEU A 29 -13.59 -2.38 -13.04
CA LEU A 29 -14.12 -2.08 -11.71
C LEU A 29 -15.36 -1.19 -11.77
N GLN A 30 -15.41 -0.26 -12.71
CA GLN A 30 -16.57 0.60 -12.95
C GLN A 30 -17.77 -0.21 -13.49
N GLU A 31 -17.54 -1.11 -14.43
CA GLU A 31 -18.55 -2.00 -14.97
C GLU A 31 -19.15 -2.87 -13.86
N MET A 32 -18.32 -3.60 -13.11
CA MET A 32 -18.75 -4.41 -11.97
C MET A 32 -19.55 -3.61 -10.95
N ARG A 33 -19.10 -2.40 -10.60
CA ARG A 33 -19.81 -1.53 -9.65
C ARG A 33 -21.16 -1.05 -10.21
N SER A 34 -21.30 -0.90 -11.54
CA SER A 34 -22.56 -0.50 -12.17
C SER A 34 -23.62 -1.60 -12.10
N GLU A 35 -23.21 -2.87 -12.03
CA GLU A 35 -24.09 -4.02 -11.82
C GLU A 35 -24.55 -4.13 -10.35
N GLY A 36 -23.67 -3.77 -9.41
CA GLY A 36 -23.98 -3.77 -7.98
C GLY A 36 -22.76 -3.46 -7.12
N SER A 37 -23.00 -2.88 -5.95
CA SER A 37 -21.92 -2.52 -5.01
C SER A 37 -21.36 -3.73 -4.26
N CYS A 38 -22.08 -4.85 -4.21
CA CYS A 38 -21.67 -6.14 -3.67
C CYS A 38 -21.74 -7.21 -4.75
N TRP A 39 -20.61 -7.85 -5.04
CA TRP A 39 -20.45 -8.76 -6.16
C TRP A 39 -19.81 -10.07 -5.71
N ILE A 40 -20.19 -11.21 -6.29
CA ILE A 40 -19.60 -12.53 -6.00
C ILE A 40 -18.89 -13.03 -7.25
N ASP A 41 -17.61 -13.35 -7.11
CA ASP A 41 -16.83 -13.97 -8.17
C ASP A 41 -17.24 -15.45 -8.36
N PRO A 42 -17.79 -15.82 -9.53
CA PRO A 42 -18.24 -17.17 -9.78
C PRO A 42 -17.10 -18.21 -9.82
N GLY A 43 -15.85 -17.75 -10.09
CA GLY A 43 -14.68 -18.61 -10.15
C GLY A 43 -14.17 -19.02 -8.77
N THR A 44 -14.17 -18.10 -7.81
CA THR A 44 -13.58 -18.30 -6.48
C THR A 44 -14.59 -18.28 -5.33
N GLY A 45 -15.80 -17.81 -5.56
CA GLY A 45 -16.82 -17.61 -4.53
C GLY A 45 -16.52 -16.45 -3.58
N LYS A 46 -15.47 -15.64 -3.85
CA LYS A 46 -15.12 -14.49 -3.04
C LYS A 46 -16.13 -13.36 -3.22
N TRP A 47 -16.35 -12.61 -2.15
CA TRP A 47 -17.22 -11.46 -2.14
C TRP A 47 -16.43 -10.18 -2.35
N PHE A 48 -16.91 -9.29 -3.21
CA PHE A 48 -16.29 -8.01 -3.49
C PHE A 48 -17.21 -6.89 -3.04
N LEU A 49 -16.69 -5.96 -2.26
CA LEU A 49 -17.32 -4.68 -1.99
C LEU A 49 -16.67 -3.65 -2.90
N LEU A 50 -17.47 -2.96 -3.71
CA LEU A 50 -17.01 -2.09 -4.80
C LEU A 50 -17.39 -0.62 -4.59
N GLY A 51 -18.57 -0.34 -4.04
CA GLY A 51 -19.03 1.01 -3.74
C GLY A 51 -18.35 1.61 -2.51
N PHE A 52 -18.15 2.93 -2.48
CA PHE A 52 -17.41 3.61 -1.42
C PHE A 52 -17.96 3.31 -0.02
N SER A 53 -19.27 3.47 0.18
CA SER A 53 -19.92 3.26 1.48
C SER A 53 -19.75 1.82 1.99
N ASP A 54 -19.84 0.84 1.07
CA ASP A 54 -19.75 -0.57 1.42
C ASP A 54 -18.31 -0.99 1.70
N VAL A 55 -17.35 -0.45 0.94
CA VAL A 55 -15.92 -0.63 1.20
C VAL A 55 -15.54 -0.03 2.56
N GLU A 56 -15.97 1.21 2.85
CA GLU A 56 -15.71 1.85 4.15
C GLU A 56 -16.32 1.05 5.31
N ALA A 57 -17.55 0.56 5.14
CA ALA A 57 -18.21 -0.29 6.13
C ALA A 57 -17.47 -1.63 6.30
N GLY A 58 -17.08 -2.28 5.20
CA GLY A 58 -16.32 -3.53 5.21
C GLY A 58 -14.98 -3.40 5.93
N LEU A 59 -14.24 -2.35 5.62
CA LEU A 59 -12.93 -2.06 6.26
C LEU A 59 -13.04 -1.78 7.75
N SER A 60 -14.15 -1.17 8.20
CA SER A 60 -14.34 -0.73 9.59
C SER A 60 -15.03 -1.77 10.46
N ARG A 61 -15.91 -2.59 9.89
CA ARG A 61 -16.86 -3.44 10.64
C ARG A 61 -16.56 -4.94 10.50
N ILE A 62 -16.02 -5.39 9.34
CA ILE A 62 -15.61 -6.78 9.19
C ILE A 62 -14.24 -6.93 9.85
N VAL A 63 -14.13 -7.81 10.82
CA VAL A 63 -12.87 -8.18 11.44
C VAL A 63 -11.92 -8.76 10.38
N ARG A 64 -10.63 -8.63 10.58
CA ARG A 64 -9.67 -9.16 9.61
C ARG A 64 -9.73 -10.67 9.52
N GLY A 65 -10.05 -11.35 10.62
CA GLY A 65 -10.27 -12.80 10.75
C GLY A 65 -9.22 -13.67 10.06
N GLN A 66 -9.03 -14.86 10.55
CA GLN A 66 -8.24 -15.85 9.80
C GLN A 66 -9.22 -16.68 8.96
N PRO A 67 -9.03 -16.79 7.63
CA PRO A 67 -9.84 -17.69 6.83
C PRO A 67 -9.64 -19.13 7.32
N GLU A 68 -10.73 -19.90 7.38
CA GLU A 68 -10.65 -21.34 7.63
C GLU A 68 -9.97 -22.04 6.44
N GLY A 69 -8.93 -22.84 6.68
CA GLY A 69 -8.25 -23.59 5.64
C GLY A 69 -6.72 -23.51 5.74
N PRO A 70 -5.99 -24.20 4.83
CA PRO A 70 -4.53 -24.06 4.75
C PRO A 70 -4.23 -22.59 4.44
N ASP A 71 -3.68 -21.95 5.44
CA ASP A 71 -3.54 -20.50 5.49
C ASP A 71 -2.53 -20.04 4.45
N ARG A 72 -3.04 -19.54 3.33
CA ARG A 72 -2.22 -19.02 2.23
C ARG A 72 -1.56 -17.68 2.57
N HIS A 73 -1.92 -17.06 3.71
CA HIS A 73 -1.68 -15.63 3.94
C HIS A 73 -0.97 -15.27 5.25
N ILE A 74 -0.71 -16.24 6.13
CA ILE A 74 -0.08 -15.99 7.41
C ILE A 74 1.07 -16.96 7.59
N HIS A 75 2.24 -16.56 7.07
CA HIS A 75 3.48 -17.29 7.31
C HIS A 75 3.95 -17.18 8.75
N PHE A 76 3.36 -16.24 9.48
CA PHE A 76 3.63 -15.99 10.88
C PHE A 76 2.32 -16.04 11.66
N PRO A 77 1.94 -17.20 12.21
CA PRO A 77 0.68 -17.35 12.98
C PRO A 77 0.57 -16.36 14.14
N ALA A 78 1.72 -15.94 14.68
CA ALA A 78 1.77 -14.98 15.78
C ALA A 78 1.80 -13.50 15.33
N ASN A 79 1.54 -13.21 14.04
CA ASN A 79 1.59 -11.84 13.52
C ASN A 79 0.50 -10.96 14.17
N PRO A 80 0.87 -9.95 14.99
CA PRO A 80 -0.09 -9.12 15.67
C PRO A 80 -0.92 -8.22 14.75
N PHE A 81 -0.43 -7.93 13.54
CA PHE A 81 -1.19 -7.17 12.54
C PHE A 81 -2.25 -8.01 11.81
N ALA A 82 -2.15 -9.33 11.89
CA ALA A 82 -3.18 -10.23 11.38
C ALA A 82 -4.27 -10.53 12.42
N ALA A 83 -4.04 -10.20 13.69
CA ALA A 83 -4.99 -10.39 14.79
C ALA A 83 -6.06 -9.28 14.82
N ASP A 84 -7.13 -9.52 15.59
CA ASP A 84 -8.15 -8.54 15.90
C ASP A 84 -8.26 -8.31 17.41
N GLY A 85 -9.05 -7.31 17.82
CA GLY A 85 -9.31 -7.00 19.22
C GLY A 85 -8.03 -6.71 20.03
N PRO A 86 -7.92 -7.24 21.27
CA PRO A 86 -6.76 -7.00 22.14
C PRO A 86 -5.44 -7.52 21.55
N GLY A 87 -5.47 -8.61 20.79
CA GLY A 87 -4.30 -9.21 20.14
C GLY A 87 -3.67 -8.29 19.09
N HIS A 88 -4.48 -7.43 18.46
CA HIS A 88 -4.02 -6.40 17.55
C HIS A 88 -3.70 -5.08 18.28
N THR A 89 -4.64 -4.59 19.09
CA THR A 89 -4.55 -3.23 19.67
C THR A 89 -3.41 -3.08 20.67
N GLY A 90 -3.11 -4.12 21.44
CA GLY A 90 -1.99 -4.14 22.38
C GLY A 90 -0.64 -3.93 21.68
N PRO A 91 -0.23 -4.87 20.81
CA PRO A 91 0.99 -4.73 20.04
C PRO A 91 1.07 -3.44 19.22
N ARG A 92 -0.01 -3.04 18.53
CA ARG A 92 -0.03 -1.81 17.73
C ARG A 92 0.30 -0.56 18.55
N ARG A 93 -0.16 -0.46 19.81
CA ARG A 93 0.13 0.67 20.70
C ARG A 93 1.61 0.84 21.01
N ILE A 94 2.41 -0.22 20.91
CA ILE A 94 3.86 -0.19 21.21
C ILE A 94 4.56 0.79 20.26
N ILE A 95 4.25 0.75 18.97
CA ILE A 95 4.93 1.54 17.93
C ILE A 95 4.11 2.72 17.39
N THR A 96 2.81 2.81 17.69
CA THR A 96 1.96 3.93 17.21
C THR A 96 2.56 5.31 17.52
N PRO A 97 3.21 5.57 18.67
CA PRO A 97 3.83 6.87 18.93
C PRO A 97 4.85 7.31 17.89
N THR A 98 5.60 6.38 17.29
CA THR A 98 6.63 6.66 16.27
C THR A 98 6.01 7.07 14.92
N PHE A 99 4.78 6.64 14.64
CA PHE A 99 4.10 6.89 13.36
C PHE A 99 3.04 8.00 13.43
N THR A 100 3.02 8.79 14.50
CA THR A 100 2.18 10.01 14.55
C THR A 100 2.72 11.06 13.58
N ASN A 101 1.84 11.95 13.09
CA ASN A 101 2.29 13.05 12.21
C ASN A 101 3.48 13.83 12.81
N ARG A 102 3.37 14.19 14.10
CA ARG A 102 4.46 14.92 14.81
C ARG A 102 5.79 14.16 14.80
N ALA A 103 5.76 12.85 15.04
CA ALA A 103 6.97 12.03 15.06
C ALA A 103 7.55 11.87 13.64
N VAL A 104 6.69 11.63 12.66
CA VAL A 104 7.09 11.47 11.26
C VAL A 104 7.72 12.74 10.69
N GLN A 105 7.24 13.95 11.08
CA GLN A 105 7.84 15.21 10.61
C GLN A 105 9.31 15.38 11.06
N GLN A 106 9.77 14.67 12.07
CA GLN A 106 11.20 14.67 12.46
C GLN A 106 12.10 14.01 11.41
N PHE A 107 11.55 13.17 10.55
CA PHE A 107 12.30 12.53 9.47
C PHE A 107 12.34 13.39 8.19
N ARG A 108 11.65 14.54 8.13
CA ARG A 108 11.55 15.36 6.92
C ARG A 108 12.92 15.74 6.33
N ASP A 109 13.83 16.24 7.16
CA ASP A 109 15.16 16.65 6.69
C ASP A 109 15.96 15.45 6.17
N ARG A 110 15.78 14.28 6.78
CA ARG A 110 16.44 13.05 6.33
C ARG A 110 15.85 12.53 5.02
N VAL A 111 14.53 12.53 4.88
CA VAL A 111 13.84 12.18 3.63
C VAL A 111 14.26 13.12 2.51
N GLN A 112 14.34 14.43 2.79
CA GLN A 112 14.82 15.44 1.84
C GLN A 112 16.27 15.16 1.42
N GLN A 113 17.16 14.89 2.37
CA GLN A 113 18.56 14.58 2.07
C GLN A 113 18.69 13.35 1.17
N ILE A 114 17.97 12.25 1.44
CA ILE A 114 18.04 11.06 0.59
C ILE A 114 17.57 11.37 -0.84
N VAL A 115 16.52 12.16 -1.00
CA VAL A 115 16.04 12.58 -2.32
C VAL A 115 17.03 13.52 -3.00
N ASP A 116 17.62 14.44 -2.27
CA ASP A 116 18.64 15.36 -2.80
C ASP A 116 19.89 14.58 -3.25
N ASP A 117 20.35 13.60 -2.48
CA ASP A 117 21.49 12.74 -2.84
C ASP A 117 21.25 12.02 -4.19
N VAL A 118 20.00 11.62 -4.49
CA VAL A 118 19.62 11.02 -5.79
C VAL A 118 19.58 12.06 -6.92
N LEU A 119 19.13 13.29 -6.62
CA LEU A 119 18.89 14.32 -7.64
C LEU A 119 20.10 15.26 -7.88
N ASP A 120 21.08 15.31 -6.99
CA ASP A 120 22.18 16.29 -7.07
C ASP A 120 23.09 16.10 -8.27
N ASP A 121 23.32 14.86 -8.70
CA ASP A 121 24.10 14.54 -9.90
C ASP A 121 23.30 14.68 -11.20
N LYS A 122 21.98 14.96 -11.12
CA LYS A 122 21.11 15.08 -12.29
C LYS A 122 21.18 16.50 -12.86
N VAL A 123 21.33 16.56 -14.19
CA VAL A 123 21.35 17.81 -14.94
C VAL A 123 20.12 17.88 -15.86
N ASP A 124 19.93 19.01 -16.51
CA ASP A 124 18.86 19.17 -17.52
C ASP A 124 18.99 18.11 -18.62
N GLY A 125 17.89 17.39 -18.88
CA GLY A 125 17.85 16.26 -19.82
C GLY A 125 18.30 14.92 -19.25
N SER A 126 18.68 14.83 -17.98
CA SER A 126 18.99 13.53 -17.34
C SER A 126 17.77 12.63 -17.29
N GLU A 127 17.98 11.34 -17.48
CA GLU A 127 17.00 10.32 -17.19
C GLU A 127 16.99 9.96 -15.73
N LEU A 128 15.81 9.69 -15.17
CA LEU A 128 15.62 9.16 -13.82
C LEU A 128 14.76 7.88 -13.91
N ARG A 129 15.33 6.78 -13.45
CA ARG A 129 14.62 5.50 -13.27
C ARG A 129 13.92 5.54 -11.93
N VAL A 130 12.66 6.00 -11.94
CA VAL A 130 11.90 6.36 -10.73
C VAL A 130 11.85 5.22 -9.71
N ILE A 131 11.56 3.99 -10.16
CA ILE A 131 11.38 2.84 -9.26
C ILE A 131 12.70 2.47 -8.59
N GLU A 132 13.78 2.42 -9.35
CA GLU A 132 15.09 1.98 -8.84
C GLU A 132 15.81 3.07 -8.04
N GLU A 133 15.95 4.27 -8.62
CA GLU A 133 16.83 5.29 -8.06
C GLU A 133 16.22 6.03 -6.87
N VAL A 134 14.93 6.35 -6.88
CA VAL A 134 14.28 7.06 -5.78
C VAL A 134 13.23 6.22 -5.08
N GLY A 135 12.42 5.50 -5.86
CA GLY A 135 11.29 4.73 -5.34
C GLY A 135 11.71 3.65 -4.34
N PHE A 136 12.78 2.90 -4.62
CA PHE A 136 13.32 1.88 -3.73
C PHE A 136 14.31 2.46 -2.71
N THR A 137 15.22 3.32 -3.14
CA THR A 137 16.29 3.86 -2.28
C THR A 137 15.74 4.56 -1.05
N LEU A 138 14.76 5.45 -1.23
CA LEU A 138 14.21 6.23 -0.13
C LEU A 138 13.55 5.37 0.95
N PRO A 139 12.51 4.55 0.68
CA PRO A 139 11.86 3.78 1.72
C PRO A 139 12.77 2.69 2.31
N TYR A 140 13.72 2.14 1.55
CA TYR A 140 14.70 1.19 2.07
C TYR A 140 15.60 1.83 3.13
N LEU A 141 16.27 2.93 2.81
CA LEU A 141 17.16 3.62 3.75
C LEU A 141 16.39 4.09 4.99
N LEU A 142 15.22 4.68 4.78
CA LEU A 142 14.41 5.19 5.88
C LEU A 142 13.88 4.05 6.79
N THR A 143 13.47 2.93 6.22
CA THR A 143 13.05 1.75 7.00
C THR A 143 14.22 1.20 7.82
N CYS A 144 15.42 1.08 7.24
CA CYS A 144 16.61 0.65 7.98
C CYS A 144 16.92 1.61 9.13
N GLU A 145 16.88 2.91 8.91
CA GLU A 145 17.12 3.91 9.95
C GLU A 145 16.05 3.88 11.05
N MET A 146 14.78 3.79 10.70
CA MET A 146 13.68 3.71 11.67
C MET A 146 13.74 2.44 12.52
N LEU A 147 14.14 1.31 11.93
CA LEU A 147 14.36 0.05 12.65
C LEU A 147 15.70 0.03 13.40
N GLY A 148 16.61 0.97 13.09
CA GLY A 148 17.95 1.02 13.69
C GLY A 148 18.80 -0.18 13.28
N VAL A 149 18.69 -0.63 12.02
CA VAL A 149 19.44 -1.75 11.46
C VAL A 149 20.40 -1.27 10.37
N PRO A 150 21.54 -1.95 10.18
CA PRO A 150 22.46 -1.59 9.11
C PRO A 150 21.84 -1.84 7.74
N THR A 151 22.17 -0.97 6.78
CA THR A 151 21.92 -1.26 5.37
C THR A 151 22.82 -2.41 4.92
N VAL A 152 22.29 -3.34 4.15
CA VAL A 152 23.08 -4.48 3.63
C VAL A 152 23.39 -4.28 2.16
N ASP A 153 24.62 -4.66 1.76
CA ASP A 153 25.07 -4.52 0.37
C ASP A 153 24.36 -5.47 -0.61
N ASN A 154 23.69 -6.51 -0.09
CA ASN A 154 22.96 -7.49 -0.91
C ASN A 154 21.48 -7.10 -1.07
N SER A 155 21.25 -5.89 -1.55
CA SER A 155 19.91 -5.32 -1.70
C SER A 155 19.02 -6.08 -2.71
N ASP A 156 19.62 -6.74 -3.72
CA ASP A 156 18.84 -7.42 -4.77
C ASP A 156 18.12 -8.67 -4.26
N GLU A 157 18.80 -9.55 -3.47
CA GLU A 157 18.12 -10.71 -2.88
C GLU A 157 17.07 -10.29 -1.87
N LEU A 158 17.38 -9.31 -1.02
CA LEU A 158 16.45 -8.79 -0.04
C LEU A 158 15.24 -8.14 -0.71
N ARG A 159 15.46 -7.41 -1.79
CA ARG A 159 14.41 -6.82 -2.63
C ARG A 159 13.52 -7.90 -3.23
N ASP A 160 14.10 -8.97 -3.79
CA ASP A 160 13.37 -10.11 -4.37
C ASP A 160 12.52 -10.83 -3.30
N TRP A 161 13.10 -11.11 -2.11
CA TRP A 161 12.36 -11.77 -1.03
C TRP A 161 11.21 -10.90 -0.52
N THR A 162 11.46 -9.61 -0.30
CA THR A 162 10.41 -8.70 0.20
C THR A 162 9.29 -8.51 -0.81
N TRP A 163 9.61 -8.47 -2.10
CA TRP A 163 8.61 -8.40 -3.16
C TRP A 163 7.72 -9.64 -3.18
N LYS A 164 8.32 -10.82 -3.24
CA LYS A 164 7.59 -12.10 -3.21
C LYS A 164 6.77 -12.27 -1.94
N CYS A 165 7.30 -11.85 -0.79
CA CYS A 165 6.54 -11.86 0.47
C CYS A 165 5.31 -10.97 0.41
N LEU A 166 5.42 -9.78 -0.19
CA LEU A 166 4.29 -8.88 -0.32
C LEU A 166 3.18 -9.46 -1.20
N GLU A 167 3.55 -10.20 -2.26
CA GLU A 167 2.56 -10.87 -3.11
C GLU A 167 1.71 -11.91 -2.37
N LEU A 168 2.14 -12.41 -1.21
CA LEU A 168 1.34 -13.35 -0.39
C LEU A 168 0.00 -12.80 0.07
N ILE A 169 -0.18 -11.48 0.06
CA ILE A 169 -1.48 -10.86 0.33
C ILE A 169 -2.45 -10.95 -0.85
N ASP A 170 -1.99 -11.36 -2.04
CA ASP A 170 -2.84 -11.51 -3.22
C ASP A 170 -3.83 -12.69 -3.06
N ALA A 171 -5.11 -12.40 -3.26
CA ALA A 171 -6.19 -13.38 -3.16
C ALA A 171 -6.25 -14.36 -4.36
N PHE A 172 -5.46 -14.12 -5.41
CA PHE A 172 -5.53 -14.82 -6.69
C PHE A 172 -4.22 -15.51 -7.11
N LEU A 173 -3.36 -15.83 -6.15
CA LEU A 173 -2.12 -16.58 -6.41
C LEU A 173 -2.40 -17.99 -6.91
N THR A 174 -1.62 -18.45 -7.87
CA THR A 174 -1.54 -19.87 -8.22
C THR A 174 -0.77 -20.66 -7.15
N ASP A 175 -0.94 -21.98 -7.10
CA ASP A 175 -0.22 -22.82 -6.14
C ASP A 175 1.30 -22.73 -6.30
N GLU A 176 1.81 -22.57 -7.54
CA GLU A 176 3.25 -22.41 -7.79
C GLU A 176 3.77 -21.03 -7.32
N GLN A 177 3.03 -19.96 -7.58
CA GLN A 177 3.38 -18.64 -7.04
C GLN A 177 3.37 -18.64 -5.52
N LEU A 178 2.35 -19.26 -4.92
CA LEU A 178 2.28 -19.43 -3.47
C LEU A 178 3.52 -20.15 -2.93
N ARG A 179 3.94 -21.26 -3.55
CA ARG A 179 5.12 -22.02 -3.12
C ARG A 179 6.40 -21.19 -3.19
N ILE A 180 6.62 -20.47 -4.31
CA ILE A 180 7.79 -19.59 -4.49
C ILE A 180 7.80 -18.47 -3.44
N ASN A 181 6.65 -17.83 -3.22
CA ASN A 181 6.54 -16.73 -2.28
C ASN A 181 6.70 -17.17 -0.82
N LEU A 182 6.28 -18.42 -0.51
CA LEU A 182 6.52 -19.04 0.80
C LEU A 182 8.01 -19.28 1.08
N GLU A 183 8.75 -19.73 0.09
CA GLU A 183 10.20 -19.92 0.19
C GLU A 183 10.92 -18.58 0.43
N ALA A 184 10.53 -17.54 -0.29
CA ALA A 184 11.04 -16.18 -0.07
C ALA A 184 10.73 -15.65 1.34
N ALA A 185 9.52 -15.94 1.86
CA ALA A 185 9.15 -15.57 3.23
C ALA A 185 10.00 -16.28 4.28
N ALA A 186 10.35 -17.56 4.07
CA ALA A 186 11.23 -18.29 4.97
C ALA A 186 12.66 -17.71 4.97
N ASN A 187 13.19 -17.33 3.78
CA ASN A 187 14.49 -16.70 3.66
C ASN A 187 14.53 -15.32 4.35
N LEU A 188 13.51 -14.49 4.12
CA LEU A 188 13.40 -13.20 4.78
C LEU A 188 13.27 -13.36 6.30
N ALA A 189 12.51 -14.34 6.79
CA ALA A 189 12.39 -14.61 8.22
C ALA A 189 13.75 -14.98 8.85
N ALA A 190 14.52 -15.86 8.19
CA ALA A 190 15.86 -16.23 8.66
C ALA A 190 16.81 -15.03 8.71
N HIS A 191 16.77 -14.17 7.70
CA HIS A 191 17.52 -12.91 7.69
C HIS A 191 17.12 -11.99 8.85
N LEU A 192 15.81 -11.84 9.11
CA LEU A 192 15.32 -11.00 10.21
C LEU A 192 15.66 -11.57 11.59
N ASP A 193 15.73 -12.91 11.75
CA ASP A 193 16.24 -13.53 12.98
C ASP A 193 17.68 -13.11 13.27
N GLU A 194 18.55 -13.10 12.24
CA GLU A 194 19.94 -12.63 12.38
C GLU A 194 20.01 -11.13 12.72
N VAL A 195 19.18 -10.31 12.05
CA VAL A 195 19.07 -8.87 12.32
C VAL A 195 18.62 -8.59 13.76
N ILE A 196 17.61 -9.31 14.24
CA ILE A 196 17.10 -9.18 15.62
C ILE A 196 18.15 -9.63 16.64
N ALA A 197 18.88 -10.73 16.36
CA ALA A 197 19.97 -11.20 17.21
C ALA A 197 21.07 -10.13 17.32
N TRP A 198 21.52 -9.57 16.18
CA TRP A 198 22.48 -8.48 16.15
C TRP A 198 21.98 -7.26 16.95
N LYS A 199 20.70 -6.90 16.76
CA LYS A 199 20.08 -5.73 17.39
C LYS A 199 20.03 -5.82 18.92
N ARG A 200 19.89 -7.02 19.49
CA ARG A 200 19.91 -7.22 20.95
C ARG A 200 21.21 -6.75 21.60
N ASP A 201 22.33 -6.79 20.87
CA ASP A 201 23.63 -6.28 21.30
C ASP A 201 23.85 -4.79 20.94
N HIS A 202 22.92 -4.19 20.14
CA HIS A 202 23.04 -2.84 19.59
C HIS A 202 21.75 -2.03 19.77
N LEU A 203 21.17 -2.08 21.00
CA LEU A 203 19.93 -1.33 21.31
C LEU A 203 20.17 0.19 21.22
N GLY A 204 19.15 0.91 20.73
CA GLY A 204 19.15 2.36 20.54
C GLY A 204 17.77 2.97 20.68
N ASP A 205 17.62 4.21 20.24
CA ASP A 205 16.35 4.93 20.20
C ASP A 205 15.67 4.71 18.83
N ASP A 206 15.18 3.48 18.61
CA ASP A 206 14.58 3.05 17.35
C ASP A 206 13.41 2.08 17.57
N VAL A 207 12.69 1.79 16.47
CA VAL A 207 11.48 0.97 16.51
C VAL A 207 11.77 -0.47 16.93
N LEU A 208 12.86 -1.08 16.42
CA LEU A 208 13.19 -2.48 16.73
C LEU A 208 13.62 -2.61 18.20
N SER A 209 14.40 -1.67 18.72
CA SER A 209 14.75 -1.63 20.15
C SER A 209 13.50 -1.51 21.02
N THR A 210 12.51 -0.71 20.60
CA THR A 210 11.21 -0.58 21.29
C THR A 210 10.43 -1.88 21.30
N ILE A 211 10.43 -2.63 20.17
CA ILE A 211 9.77 -3.93 20.04
C ILE A 211 10.46 -4.98 20.95
N ILE A 212 11.80 -5.02 20.94
CA ILE A 212 12.59 -5.94 21.77
C ILE A 212 12.33 -5.66 23.25
N ALA A 213 12.38 -4.40 23.68
CA ALA A 213 12.08 -4.00 25.07
C ALA A 213 10.65 -4.39 25.46
N ALA A 214 9.68 -4.23 24.57
CA ALA A 214 8.31 -4.65 24.84
C ALA A 214 8.16 -6.17 24.99
N SER A 215 8.98 -6.95 24.29
CA SER A 215 9.03 -8.40 24.47
C SER A 215 9.68 -8.77 25.80
N ASP A 216 10.79 -8.15 26.15
CA ASP A 216 11.51 -8.41 27.41
C ASP A 216 10.68 -8.01 28.64
N ASP A 217 9.83 -6.99 28.50
CA ASP A 217 8.85 -6.55 29.55
C ASP A 217 7.56 -7.39 29.59
N GLY A 218 7.39 -8.38 28.70
CA GLY A 218 6.20 -9.22 28.61
C GLY A 218 4.95 -8.54 28.02
N ARG A 219 5.09 -7.36 27.41
CA ARG A 219 4.01 -6.65 26.68
C ARG A 219 3.79 -7.21 25.27
N LEU A 220 4.76 -7.91 24.74
CA LEU A 220 4.75 -8.64 23.47
C LEU A 220 5.27 -10.06 23.72
N GLN A 221 4.65 -11.08 23.13
CA GLN A 221 5.17 -12.44 23.27
C GLN A 221 6.43 -12.59 22.41
N PRO A 222 7.44 -13.35 22.86
CA PRO A 222 8.70 -13.52 22.11
C PRO A 222 8.49 -14.00 20.67
N GLU A 223 7.55 -14.91 20.43
CA GLU A 223 7.18 -15.43 19.11
C GLU A 223 6.52 -14.42 18.19
N GLN A 224 6.11 -13.25 18.71
CA GLN A 224 5.52 -12.16 17.93
C GLN A 224 6.58 -11.18 17.40
N VAL A 225 7.83 -11.21 17.90
CA VAL A 225 8.85 -10.22 17.54
C VAL A 225 9.20 -10.29 16.05
N VAL A 226 9.58 -11.48 15.55
CA VAL A 226 9.92 -11.67 14.13
C VAL A 226 8.75 -11.33 13.20
N PRO A 227 7.53 -11.86 13.40
CA PRO A 227 6.36 -11.48 12.61
C PRO A 227 6.06 -9.98 12.63
N TYR A 228 6.33 -9.33 13.76
CA TYR A 228 6.12 -7.90 13.90
C TYR A 228 7.09 -7.10 13.02
N VAL A 229 8.38 -7.40 13.17
CA VAL A 229 9.45 -6.74 12.39
C VAL A 229 9.28 -7.02 10.90
N HIS A 230 9.00 -8.28 10.54
CA HIS A 230 8.72 -8.68 9.17
C HIS A 230 7.58 -7.83 8.54
N THR A 231 6.49 -7.65 9.27
CA THR A 231 5.36 -6.86 8.76
C THR A 231 5.74 -5.39 8.56
N LEU A 232 6.49 -4.79 9.49
CA LEU A 232 6.93 -3.40 9.35
C LEU A 232 7.89 -3.23 8.18
N TYR A 233 8.81 -4.18 8.02
CA TYR A 233 9.79 -4.16 6.94
C TYR A 233 9.12 -4.24 5.57
N LEU A 234 8.17 -5.18 5.38
CA LEU A 234 7.43 -5.32 4.12
C LEU A 234 6.52 -4.12 3.84
N ALA A 235 5.77 -3.68 4.85
CA ALA A 235 4.77 -2.63 4.67
C ALA A 235 5.39 -1.27 4.35
N GLY A 236 6.60 -0.99 4.85
CA GLY A 236 7.28 0.29 4.65
C GLY A 236 7.90 0.46 3.27
N MET A 237 8.25 -0.62 2.59
CA MET A 237 9.03 -0.54 1.35
C MET A 237 8.16 -0.51 0.08
N HIS A 238 7.71 -1.64 -0.39
CA HIS A 238 7.15 -1.78 -1.73
C HIS A 238 5.86 -0.98 -1.98
N THR A 239 5.07 -0.71 -0.95
CA THR A 239 3.88 0.12 -1.08
C THR A 239 4.24 1.56 -1.47
N THR A 240 5.27 2.11 -0.86
CA THR A 240 5.76 3.47 -1.17
C THR A 240 6.49 3.49 -2.51
N VAL A 241 7.28 2.46 -2.83
CA VAL A 241 7.91 2.30 -4.17
C VAL A 241 6.86 2.43 -5.27
N ASN A 242 5.83 1.58 -5.19
CA ASN A 242 4.78 1.55 -6.21
C ASN A 242 3.94 2.83 -6.23
N GLN A 243 3.62 3.39 -5.05
CA GLN A 243 2.85 4.63 -5.00
C GLN A 243 3.63 5.81 -5.58
N THR A 244 4.95 5.86 -5.39
CA THR A 244 5.81 6.89 -6.01
C THR A 244 5.77 6.78 -7.54
N GLY A 245 5.92 5.57 -8.07
CA GLY A 245 5.81 5.31 -9.50
C GLY A 245 4.43 5.68 -10.06
N LEU A 246 3.35 5.24 -9.41
CA LEU A 246 1.97 5.56 -9.81
C LEU A 246 1.71 7.06 -9.78
N SER A 247 2.15 7.74 -8.73
CA SER A 247 1.91 9.18 -8.56
C SER A 247 2.62 10.00 -9.62
N LEU A 248 3.90 9.73 -9.89
CA LEU A 248 4.66 10.41 -10.93
C LEU A 248 4.14 10.05 -12.33
N ASN A 249 3.78 8.78 -12.59
CA ASN A 249 3.16 8.39 -13.83
C ASN A 249 1.86 9.18 -14.07
N ALA A 250 0.96 9.20 -13.08
CA ALA A 250 -0.33 9.84 -13.21
C ALA A 250 -0.22 11.37 -13.40
N ILE A 251 0.59 12.05 -12.59
CA ILE A 251 0.67 13.51 -12.67
C ILE A 251 1.39 14.00 -13.94
N LEU A 252 2.37 13.24 -14.45
CA LEU A 252 3.07 13.58 -15.69
C LEU A 252 2.23 13.28 -16.94
N ASP A 253 1.27 12.33 -16.87
CA ASP A 253 0.26 12.12 -17.91
C ASP A 253 -0.81 13.23 -17.94
N HIS A 254 -0.98 13.97 -16.84
CA HIS A 254 -1.88 15.12 -16.73
C HIS A 254 -1.04 16.40 -16.67
N ARG A 255 -0.52 16.81 -17.83
CA ARG A 255 0.45 17.90 -17.95
C ARG A 255 -0.05 19.22 -17.33
N ASP A 256 -1.32 19.53 -17.48
CA ASP A 256 -1.96 20.70 -16.89
C ASP A 256 -1.91 20.68 -15.37
N GLN A 257 -2.06 19.51 -14.74
CA GLN A 257 -1.99 19.34 -13.28
C GLN A 257 -0.55 19.44 -12.77
N TRP A 258 0.41 18.91 -13.55
CA TRP A 258 1.83 19.08 -13.24
C TRP A 258 2.27 20.54 -13.30
N GLU A 259 1.89 21.26 -14.37
CA GLU A 259 2.20 22.69 -14.53
C GLU A 259 1.55 23.53 -13.43
N LEU A 260 0.31 23.19 -13.03
CA LEU A 260 -0.37 23.85 -11.92
C LEU A 260 0.39 23.63 -10.60
N LEU A 261 0.85 22.41 -10.31
CA LEU A 261 1.64 22.11 -9.12
C LEU A 261 2.97 22.88 -9.12
N CYS A 262 3.67 22.94 -10.24
CA CYS A 262 4.93 23.68 -10.37
C CYS A 262 4.72 25.20 -10.19
N ALA A 263 3.58 25.73 -10.65
CA ALA A 263 3.24 27.14 -10.50
C ALA A 263 2.78 27.52 -9.07
N ASP A 264 2.14 26.58 -8.36
CA ASP A 264 1.68 26.76 -6.98
C ASP A 264 2.07 25.56 -6.09
N PRO A 265 3.28 25.56 -5.51
CA PRO A 265 3.73 24.51 -4.61
C PRO A 265 2.88 24.32 -3.35
N SER A 266 2.01 25.29 -3.00
CA SER A 266 1.11 25.15 -1.85
C SER A 266 0.06 24.06 -2.05
N LEU A 267 -0.17 23.62 -3.29
CA LEU A 267 -1.06 22.52 -3.64
C LEU A 267 -0.47 21.13 -3.36
N LEU A 268 0.83 21.02 -3.05
CA LEU A 268 1.54 19.74 -2.95
C LEU A 268 0.88 18.75 -1.97
N GLU A 269 0.48 19.21 -0.79
CA GLU A 269 -0.19 18.33 0.18
C GLU A 269 -1.49 17.76 -0.39
N ASN A 270 -2.31 18.60 -1.03
CA ASN A 270 -3.58 18.17 -1.62
C ASN A 270 -3.36 17.32 -2.87
N ALA A 271 -2.34 17.64 -3.67
CA ALA A 271 -1.96 16.85 -4.84
C ALA A 271 -1.61 15.40 -4.45
N VAL A 272 -0.86 15.20 -3.36
CA VAL A 272 -0.56 13.86 -2.85
C VAL A 272 -1.83 13.11 -2.43
N GLU A 273 -2.78 13.76 -1.76
CA GLU A 273 -4.06 13.12 -1.38
C GLU A 273 -4.88 12.74 -2.63
N GLU A 274 -4.92 13.61 -3.64
CA GLU A 274 -5.63 13.31 -4.88
C GLU A 274 -4.95 12.20 -5.69
N LEU A 275 -3.62 12.15 -5.75
CA LEU A 275 -2.88 11.06 -6.39
C LEU A 275 -3.12 9.73 -5.69
N LEU A 276 -3.18 9.71 -4.36
CA LEU A 276 -3.54 8.53 -3.56
C LEU A 276 -5.00 8.09 -3.82
N ARG A 277 -5.92 9.02 -4.03
CA ARG A 277 -7.28 8.71 -4.43
C ARG A 277 -7.33 8.16 -5.85
N PHE A 278 -6.68 8.85 -6.78
CA PHE A 278 -6.75 8.61 -8.22
C PHE A 278 -6.10 7.28 -8.61
N GLU A 279 -4.89 7.00 -8.11
CA GLU A 279 -4.09 5.81 -8.38
C GLU A 279 -3.57 5.19 -7.07
N PRO A 280 -4.43 4.56 -6.25
CA PRO A 280 -3.96 3.90 -5.03
C PRO A 280 -3.17 2.65 -5.37
N THR A 281 -2.00 2.46 -4.75
CA THR A 281 -1.21 1.24 -4.93
C THR A 281 -1.92 0.01 -4.37
N ALA A 282 -2.57 0.11 -3.20
CA ALA A 282 -3.38 -0.98 -2.65
C ALA A 282 -4.75 -1.00 -3.32
N HIS A 283 -5.05 -2.05 -4.08
CA HIS A 283 -6.31 -2.15 -4.80
C HIS A 283 -7.44 -2.68 -3.95
N TYR A 284 -7.16 -3.63 -3.05
CA TYR A 284 -8.13 -4.17 -2.12
C TYR A 284 -7.50 -4.63 -0.82
N PHE A 285 -8.33 -4.73 0.20
CA PHE A 285 -7.99 -5.34 1.48
C PHE A 285 -8.91 -6.53 1.76
N ARG A 286 -8.32 -7.60 2.27
CA ARG A 286 -9.03 -8.83 2.60
C ARG A 286 -9.63 -8.75 3.99
N ARG A 287 -10.83 -9.33 4.13
CA ARG A 287 -11.56 -9.47 5.39
C ARG A 287 -12.23 -10.84 5.45
N THR A 288 -12.41 -11.37 6.64
CA THR A 288 -13.20 -12.58 6.86
C THR A 288 -14.04 -12.37 8.13
N GLY A 289 -15.35 -12.31 7.98
CA GLY A 289 -16.26 -12.08 9.11
C GLY A 289 -16.35 -13.31 10.01
N SER A 290 -16.28 -13.13 11.34
CA SER A 290 -16.54 -14.21 12.30
C SER A 290 -18.03 -14.42 12.59
N ALA A 291 -18.89 -13.55 12.06
CA ALA A 291 -20.35 -13.60 12.16
C ALA A 291 -20.96 -13.00 10.90
N ASP A 292 -22.23 -13.33 10.64
CA ASP A 292 -23.00 -12.69 9.56
C ASP A 292 -23.03 -11.17 9.78
N ILE A 293 -22.85 -10.42 8.69
CA ILE A 293 -22.84 -8.96 8.73
C ILE A 293 -23.65 -8.37 7.59
N GLU A 294 -24.42 -7.32 7.87
CA GLU A 294 -25.20 -6.60 6.87
C GLU A 294 -24.43 -5.36 6.38
N ILE A 295 -24.16 -5.31 5.06
CA ILE A 295 -23.51 -4.21 4.37
C ILE A 295 -24.24 -3.95 3.06
N GLY A 296 -24.59 -2.68 2.79
CA GLY A 296 -25.26 -2.30 1.55
C GLY A 296 -26.63 -2.95 1.33
N GLY A 297 -27.29 -3.43 2.40
CA GLY A 297 -28.55 -4.18 2.32
C GLY A 297 -28.38 -5.66 1.95
N VAL A 298 -27.14 -6.16 1.96
CA VAL A 298 -26.80 -7.57 1.69
C VAL A 298 -26.23 -8.19 2.94
N THR A 299 -26.71 -9.40 3.31
CA THR A 299 -26.12 -10.20 4.39
C THR A 299 -24.92 -10.98 3.86
N ILE A 300 -23.73 -10.67 4.36
CA ILE A 300 -22.50 -11.40 4.07
C ILE A 300 -22.34 -12.48 5.15
N PRO A 301 -22.31 -13.77 4.79
CA PRO A 301 -22.21 -14.85 5.75
C PRO A 301 -20.87 -14.87 6.50
N ALA A 302 -20.88 -15.41 7.72
CA ALA A 302 -19.66 -15.71 8.45
C ALA A 302 -18.73 -16.66 7.67
N GLY A 303 -17.43 -16.49 7.80
CA GLY A 303 -16.41 -17.36 7.20
C GLY A 303 -16.12 -17.09 5.72
N VAL A 304 -16.90 -16.26 5.02
CA VAL A 304 -16.61 -15.93 3.62
C VAL A 304 -15.49 -14.89 3.53
N GLU A 305 -14.67 -15.03 2.49
CA GLU A 305 -13.64 -14.05 2.18
C GLU A 305 -14.24 -12.87 1.42
N VAL A 306 -14.01 -11.67 1.95
CA VAL A 306 -14.48 -10.39 1.41
C VAL A 306 -13.29 -9.54 0.97
N LEU A 307 -13.29 -9.10 -0.28
CA LEU A 307 -12.32 -8.15 -0.83
C LEU A 307 -12.94 -6.76 -0.85
N CYS A 308 -12.43 -5.87 -0.01
CA CYS A 308 -12.82 -4.46 0.03
C CYS A 308 -12.01 -3.69 -1.02
N TRP A 309 -12.60 -3.44 -2.20
CA TRP A 309 -11.93 -2.85 -3.36
C TRP A 309 -11.76 -1.35 -3.23
N VAL A 310 -10.64 -0.94 -2.64
CA VAL A 310 -10.27 0.47 -2.41
C VAL A 310 -10.12 1.24 -3.73
N ALA A 311 -9.52 0.62 -4.75
CA ALA A 311 -9.37 1.24 -6.07
C ALA A 311 -10.73 1.57 -6.70
N SER A 312 -11.71 0.67 -6.56
CA SER A 312 -13.10 0.92 -7.00
C SER A 312 -13.77 2.03 -6.18
N ALA A 313 -13.67 1.97 -4.85
CA ALA A 313 -14.27 2.95 -3.95
C ALA A 313 -13.75 4.38 -4.20
N ASN A 314 -12.45 4.53 -4.44
CA ASN A 314 -11.83 5.81 -4.73
C ASN A 314 -12.22 6.39 -6.11
N ARG A 315 -12.85 5.59 -6.96
CA ARG A 315 -13.40 5.98 -8.26
C ARG A 315 -14.94 5.83 -8.32
N ASP A 316 -15.61 5.80 -7.17
CA ASP A 316 -17.07 5.69 -7.11
C ASP A 316 -17.74 7.04 -7.42
N VAL A 317 -18.45 7.11 -8.55
CA VAL A 317 -19.16 8.32 -9.00
C VAL A 317 -20.21 8.82 -8.00
N GLN A 318 -20.81 7.91 -7.21
CA GLN A 318 -21.80 8.27 -6.19
C GLN A 318 -21.15 9.05 -5.03
N ARG A 319 -19.88 8.77 -4.74
CA ARG A 319 -19.12 9.46 -3.70
C ARG A 319 -18.40 10.71 -4.23
N TRP A 320 -17.77 10.61 -5.39
CA TRP A 320 -16.81 11.61 -5.89
C TRP A 320 -17.35 12.50 -7.00
N GLY A 321 -18.58 12.23 -7.47
CA GLY A 321 -19.22 12.98 -8.56
C GLY A 321 -18.74 12.56 -9.97
N PRO A 322 -19.28 13.21 -11.00
CA PRO A 322 -19.09 12.80 -12.39
C PRO A 322 -17.63 12.93 -12.89
N ALA A 323 -16.85 13.87 -12.32
CA ALA A 323 -15.43 14.08 -12.64
C ALA A 323 -14.50 13.12 -11.86
N VAL A 324 -14.99 11.97 -11.42
CA VAL A 324 -14.24 11.02 -10.58
C VAL A 324 -13.02 10.44 -11.29
N ASN A 325 -13.06 10.33 -12.61
CA ASN A 325 -11.97 9.82 -13.46
C ASN A 325 -11.02 10.92 -13.96
N GLU A 326 -11.20 12.15 -13.51
CA GLU A 326 -10.29 13.26 -13.79
C GLU A 326 -9.36 13.45 -12.58
N LEU A 327 -8.07 13.60 -12.85
CA LEU A 327 -7.10 14.03 -11.84
C LEU A 327 -7.27 15.52 -11.61
N ASP A 328 -7.59 15.93 -10.39
CA ASP A 328 -7.75 17.31 -9.98
C ASP A 328 -7.04 17.55 -8.65
N ILE A 329 -5.82 18.09 -8.71
CA ILE A 329 -5.00 18.34 -7.51
C ILE A 329 -5.58 19.43 -6.60
N THR A 330 -6.67 20.11 -7.02
CA THR A 330 -7.40 21.10 -6.22
C THR A 330 -8.65 20.53 -5.55
N ARG A 331 -8.96 19.23 -5.76
CA ARG A 331 -10.15 18.57 -5.22
C ARG A 331 -10.23 18.72 -3.71
N ALA A 332 -11.25 19.41 -3.22
CA ALA A 332 -11.36 19.82 -1.82
C ALA A 332 -11.52 18.65 -0.82
N ASP A 333 -12.08 17.53 -1.27
CA ASP A 333 -12.32 16.34 -0.44
C ASP A 333 -11.38 15.17 -0.74
N ALA A 334 -10.29 15.38 -1.50
CA ALA A 334 -9.31 14.36 -1.87
C ALA A 334 -8.86 13.50 -0.67
N ARG A 335 -8.61 14.13 0.49
CA ARG A 335 -8.17 13.47 1.72
C ARG A 335 -9.17 12.46 2.31
N GLN A 336 -10.40 12.42 1.83
CA GLN A 336 -11.41 11.46 2.29
C GLN A 336 -11.32 10.10 1.58
N HIS A 337 -10.31 9.90 0.75
CA HIS A 337 -10.04 8.60 0.11
C HIS A 337 -9.79 7.48 1.13
N VAL A 338 -9.96 6.23 0.68
CA VAL A 338 -9.73 5.03 1.51
C VAL A 338 -8.46 4.25 1.11
N ALA A 339 -7.50 4.89 0.41
CA ALA A 339 -6.25 4.26 -0.03
C ALA A 339 -5.43 3.64 1.12
N PHE A 340 -5.50 4.24 2.31
CA PHE A 340 -4.86 3.73 3.52
C PHE A 340 -5.74 2.79 4.36
N GLY A 341 -6.82 2.30 3.79
CA GLY A 341 -7.83 1.55 4.54
C GLY A 341 -8.61 2.42 5.53
N LYS A 342 -9.38 1.76 6.41
CA LYS A 342 -10.22 2.41 7.43
C LYS A 342 -10.32 1.54 8.68
N GLY A 343 -10.71 2.15 9.80
CA GLY A 343 -10.97 1.43 11.06
C GLY A 343 -9.70 0.97 11.79
N PRO A 344 -9.77 -0.11 12.59
CA PRO A 344 -8.66 -0.55 13.44
C PRO A 344 -7.37 -0.88 12.67
N HIS A 345 -7.51 -1.37 11.45
CA HIS A 345 -6.40 -1.74 10.56
C HIS A 345 -6.03 -0.65 9.54
N ALA A 346 -6.45 0.60 9.74
CA ALA A 346 -5.97 1.71 8.90
C ALA A 346 -4.44 1.78 8.91
N CYS A 347 -3.84 2.14 7.79
CA CYS A 347 -2.38 2.14 7.62
C CYS A 347 -1.67 2.93 8.73
N LEU A 348 -0.74 2.27 9.42
CA LEU A 348 0.06 2.90 10.46
C LEU A 348 1.05 3.92 9.89
N GLY A 349 1.67 3.59 8.73
CA GLY A 349 2.66 4.41 8.04
C GLY A 349 2.07 5.52 7.16
N SER A 350 0.76 5.80 7.24
CA SER A 350 0.10 6.73 6.32
C SER A 350 0.67 8.15 6.33
N TRP A 351 1.19 8.63 7.47
CA TRP A 351 1.86 9.93 7.54
C TRP A 351 3.25 9.90 6.92
N LEU A 352 3.95 8.77 7.06
CA LEU A 352 5.28 8.58 6.47
C LEU A 352 5.19 8.52 4.95
N ALA A 353 4.30 7.71 4.41
CA ALA A 353 4.08 7.62 2.97
C ALA A 353 3.70 8.98 2.35
N ARG A 354 2.88 9.77 3.04
CA ARG A 354 2.56 11.16 2.61
C ARG A 354 3.80 12.04 2.58
N LEU A 355 4.62 11.96 3.62
CA LEU A 355 5.88 12.73 3.70
C LEU A 355 6.82 12.36 2.56
N GLU A 356 7.03 11.07 2.32
CA GLU A 356 7.91 10.59 1.25
C GLU A 356 7.43 11.06 -0.12
N LEU A 357 6.14 10.91 -0.43
CA LEU A 357 5.53 11.39 -1.69
C LEU A 357 5.65 12.91 -1.85
N GLN A 358 5.37 13.67 -0.78
CA GLN A 358 5.51 15.13 -0.82
C GLN A 358 6.95 15.55 -1.13
N VAL A 359 7.93 14.93 -0.50
CA VAL A 359 9.32 15.29 -0.71
C VAL A 359 9.78 14.92 -2.12
N VAL A 360 9.47 13.71 -2.58
CA VAL A 360 9.88 13.26 -3.94
C VAL A 360 9.23 14.12 -5.02
N ILE A 361 7.90 14.27 -4.99
CA ILE A 361 7.18 15.03 -6.01
C ILE A 361 7.56 16.51 -5.95
N GLY A 362 7.66 17.07 -4.73
CA GLY A 362 8.03 18.47 -4.52
C GLY A 362 9.45 18.78 -5.01
N ALA A 363 10.43 17.94 -4.71
CA ALA A 363 11.82 18.12 -5.14
C ALA A 363 11.96 18.07 -6.68
N ILE A 364 11.24 17.14 -7.34
CA ILE A 364 11.25 17.08 -8.80
C ILE A 364 10.54 18.32 -9.40
N ALA A 365 9.39 18.72 -8.86
CA ALA A 365 8.66 19.90 -9.34
C ALA A 365 9.45 21.21 -9.19
N GLU A 366 10.16 21.36 -8.08
CA GLU A 366 10.98 22.55 -7.80
C GLU A 366 12.23 22.60 -8.69
N ARG A 367 12.97 21.48 -8.81
CA ARG A 367 14.28 21.45 -9.48
C ARG A 367 14.17 21.25 -11.00
N PHE A 368 13.10 20.54 -11.45
CA PHE A 368 12.91 20.14 -12.83
C PHE A 368 11.44 20.31 -13.29
N PRO A 369 10.91 21.54 -13.29
CA PRO A 369 9.49 21.81 -13.53
C PRO A 369 9.01 21.39 -14.94
N ASN A 370 9.93 21.29 -15.89
CA ASN A 370 9.63 20.87 -17.26
C ASN A 370 9.83 19.36 -17.49
N THR A 371 9.94 18.56 -16.41
CA THR A 371 10.03 17.10 -16.48
C THR A 371 8.94 16.50 -17.34
N VAL A 372 9.31 15.50 -18.15
CA VAL A 372 8.40 14.78 -19.03
C VAL A 372 8.56 13.28 -18.84
N LYS A 373 7.47 12.56 -19.10
CA LYS A 373 7.49 11.11 -19.24
C LYS A 373 7.59 10.79 -20.72
N PRO A 374 8.64 10.07 -21.18
CA PRO A 374 8.69 9.58 -22.55
C PRO A 374 7.60 8.54 -22.80
N ASP A 375 7.22 8.35 -24.05
CA ASP A 375 6.34 7.25 -24.44
C ASP A 375 7.04 5.91 -24.16
N GLN A 376 6.41 5.07 -23.32
CA GLN A 376 6.98 3.81 -22.86
C GLN A 376 5.87 2.80 -22.54
N ASP A 377 6.10 1.53 -22.87
CA ASP A 377 5.23 0.43 -22.48
C ASP A 377 5.56 0.02 -21.05
N LEU A 378 4.67 0.32 -20.12
CA LEU A 378 4.85 -0.04 -18.71
C LEU A 378 4.48 -1.50 -18.46
N VAL A 379 5.38 -2.21 -17.78
CA VAL A 379 5.09 -3.51 -17.16
C VAL A 379 4.54 -3.27 -15.77
N TRP A 380 3.42 -3.91 -15.47
CA TRP A 380 2.70 -3.70 -14.21
C TRP A 380 2.90 -4.88 -13.27
N ALA A 381 3.39 -4.59 -12.11
CA ALA A 381 3.53 -5.57 -11.04
C ALA A 381 2.22 -5.70 -10.28
N SER A 382 1.88 -6.92 -9.89
CA SER A 382 0.80 -7.28 -8.95
C SER A 382 -0.57 -6.62 -9.21
N ASN A 383 -1.62 -7.30 -8.82
CA ASN A 383 -3.00 -6.78 -8.85
C ASN A 383 -3.49 -6.25 -7.50
N VAL A 384 -2.78 -6.57 -6.41
CA VAL A 384 -3.15 -6.17 -5.06
C VAL A 384 -2.37 -4.97 -4.57
N ILE A 385 -1.05 -4.94 -4.82
CA ILE A 385 -0.18 -3.78 -4.62
C ILE A 385 0.36 -3.38 -5.99
N ARG A 386 -0.47 -2.66 -6.73
CA ARG A 386 -0.21 -2.28 -8.12
C ARG A 386 0.85 -1.18 -8.19
N GLY A 387 1.69 -1.26 -9.20
CA GLY A 387 2.66 -0.25 -9.57
C GLY A 387 3.40 -0.64 -10.85
N PRO A 388 4.08 0.27 -11.52
CA PRO A 388 4.96 -0.06 -12.63
C PRO A 388 6.23 -0.73 -12.09
N GLU A 389 6.72 -1.77 -12.80
CA GLU A 389 8.02 -2.39 -12.46
C GLU A 389 9.18 -1.45 -12.76
N GLU A 390 9.03 -0.63 -13.80
CA GLU A 390 9.95 0.44 -14.16
C GLU A 390 9.15 1.66 -14.61
N LEU A 391 9.69 2.85 -14.34
CA LEU A 391 9.19 4.12 -14.85
C LEU A 391 10.37 5.03 -15.16
N LEU A 392 10.53 5.39 -16.41
CA LEU A 392 11.54 6.34 -16.86
C LEU A 392 10.92 7.73 -17.01
N ILE A 393 11.56 8.74 -16.46
CA ILE A 393 11.22 10.15 -16.71
C ILE A 393 12.46 10.92 -17.13
N THR A 394 12.28 11.99 -17.92
CA THR A 394 13.35 12.90 -18.33
C THR A 394 13.22 14.19 -17.54
N LEU A 395 14.20 14.45 -16.69
CA LEU A 395 14.27 15.64 -15.85
C LEU A 395 14.62 16.86 -16.71
N ARG A 396 13.82 17.93 -16.66
CA ARG A 396 14.05 19.17 -17.41
C ARG A 396 13.80 20.40 -16.55
N ARG A 397 14.72 21.36 -16.65
CA ARG A 397 14.65 22.65 -15.95
C ARG A 397 13.77 23.66 -16.65
#